data_be9272af5ca49982d93db511abca75c0
#
_entry.id   be9272af5ca49982d93db511abca75c0
#
_cell.length_a   1.000
_cell.length_b   1.000
_cell.length_c   1.000
_cell.angle_alpha   90.00
_cell.angle_beta   90.00
_cell.angle_gamma   90.00
#
_symmetry.space_group_name_H-M   'P 1'
#
loop_
_entity.id
_entity.type
_entity.pdbx_description
1 polymer ?
#
loop_
_entity_poly.entity_id
_entity_poly.type
_entity_poly.pdbx_seq_one_letter_code
_entity_poly.pdbx_strand_id
1 'polypeptide(L)'
;MNFRGNHDLRRAGGILQGQRGTKSSGTLENTLCDNLSEKGDHLISHMASPVPADPSAFVSSQELERHIASIEQQVERPIEGIFGPNSITWRINRESALFLGAGRAALLQLAHPWVATALDQHSSLLSKPIARFHSTFRVVFTMIFGTAPQAFRAARSLYQTHTRITGQLPTDVAGYAAGSRYEALQMPALTWVYATLIESAIIAYECVLPRLTPTDREAYYTESKIMAGLFGIAPDTLPPDWTSFQAYIRQMLESQELGVSDRSRIMAHRILTGAGSWVPIPRWYQSLTTEILPSRFRTEFGLSFGEARMASAERARRWLPHVYATLPAAMRYVGPFQEAQARLANKPAGFIARRSNKFWIGQPLLPFNE
;
A
#
# COMPACT_ATOMS: atom_id res chain seq x y z
N MET A 1 -9.18 67.35 -25.35
CA MET A 1 -9.76 67.46 -26.70
C MET A 1 -10.63 66.24 -26.90
N ASN A 2 -11.85 66.33 -26.64
CA ASN A 2 -13.12 66.59 -27.37
C ASN A 2 -13.20 65.85 -28.72
N PHE A 3 -14.15 64.92 -28.86
CA PHE A 3 -15.50 64.96 -29.49
C PHE A 3 -15.97 63.53 -29.65
N ARG A 4 -17.05 63.08 -29.02
CA ARG A 4 -18.49 63.12 -29.32
C ARG A 4 -18.87 62.69 -30.73
N GLY A 5 -19.85 61.76 -30.77
CA GLY A 5 -20.76 61.53 -31.91
C GLY A 5 -21.60 60.29 -31.77
N ASN A 6 -22.76 60.49 -31.20
CA ASN A 6 -23.98 59.64 -31.16
C ASN A 6 -24.62 59.55 -32.58
N HIS A 7 -25.33 58.43 -32.89
CA HIS A 7 -26.69 58.49 -33.40
C HIS A 7 -27.40 57.14 -33.51
N ASP A 8 -28.55 57.12 -32.87
CA ASP A 8 -29.66 56.16 -33.01
C ASP A 8 -30.23 56.05 -34.43
N LEU A 9 -30.94 54.93 -34.71
CA LEU A 9 -32.31 54.85 -35.26
C LEU A 9 -32.77 53.37 -35.44
N ARG A 10 -33.63 52.95 -34.65
CA ARG A 10 -35.04 52.42 -34.61
C ARG A 10 -35.61 51.75 -35.88
N ARG A 11 -36.39 50.70 -35.51
CA ARG A 11 -37.63 50.10 -36.12
C ARG A 11 -37.38 48.89 -37.03
N ALA A 12 -38.14 47.85 -37.01
CA ALA A 12 -39.36 47.34 -36.39
C ALA A 12 -39.63 45.93 -36.94
N GLY A 13 -40.19 45.07 -36.15
CA GLY A 13 -41.34 44.23 -36.54
C GLY A 13 -41.11 42.82 -37.04
N GLY A 14 -41.61 41.83 -36.30
CA GLY A 14 -41.92 40.53 -36.84
C GLY A 14 -41.99 39.42 -35.80
N ILE A 15 -43.18 39.15 -35.32
CA ILE A 15 -43.54 38.04 -34.46
C ILE A 15 -43.51 36.73 -35.23
N LEU A 16 -42.82 35.69 -34.75
CA LEU A 16 -43.22 34.31 -34.98
C LEU A 16 -42.73 33.43 -33.79
N GLN A 17 -43.69 32.82 -33.13
CA GLN A 17 -43.56 31.82 -32.10
C GLN A 17 -42.82 30.59 -32.66
N GLY A 18 -41.78 30.16 -31.97
CA GLY A 18 -41.10 28.88 -32.19
C GLY A 18 -40.68 28.33 -30.84
N GLN A 19 -41.36 27.32 -30.35
CA GLN A 19 -41.04 26.53 -29.16
C GLN A 19 -39.61 26.00 -29.30
N ARG A 20 -38.73 26.36 -28.36
CA ARG A 20 -37.45 25.70 -28.19
C ARG A 20 -37.50 24.88 -26.92
N GLY A 21 -37.57 23.55 -27.12
CA GLY A 21 -37.34 22.61 -26.07
C GLY A 21 -35.90 22.72 -25.53
N THR A 22 -35.79 22.98 -24.26
CA THR A 22 -34.56 22.90 -23.50
C THR A 22 -34.10 21.46 -23.44
N LYS A 23 -33.02 21.11 -24.12
CA LYS A 23 -32.32 19.83 -23.92
C LYS A 23 -31.52 19.92 -22.65
N SER A 24 -32.01 19.23 -21.61
CA SER A 24 -31.29 18.89 -20.41
C SER A 24 -30.21 17.85 -20.75
N SER A 25 -28.96 18.25 -20.77
CA SER A 25 -27.81 17.37 -20.79
C SER A 25 -27.42 17.00 -19.38
N GLY A 26 -28.08 15.97 -18.82
CA GLY A 26 -27.80 15.60 -17.43
C GLY A 26 -28.31 14.24 -17.01
N THR A 27 -28.71 13.36 -17.93
CA THR A 27 -29.42 12.14 -17.49
C THR A 27 -28.93 10.85 -18.17
N LEU A 28 -27.76 10.82 -18.76
CA LEU A 28 -27.23 9.61 -19.42
C LEU A 28 -26.12 8.90 -18.65
N GLU A 29 -25.56 9.49 -17.61
CA GLU A 29 -24.51 8.81 -16.81
C GLU A 29 -25.05 8.02 -15.59
N ASN A 30 -26.25 8.35 -15.10
CA ASN A 30 -26.83 7.62 -13.96
C ASN A 30 -27.58 6.33 -14.34
N THR A 31 -28.00 6.17 -15.59
CA THR A 31 -28.78 5.00 -16.01
C THR A 31 -27.93 3.75 -16.29
N LEU A 32 -26.59 3.90 -16.42
CA LEU A 32 -25.69 2.76 -16.60
C LEU A 32 -25.19 2.16 -15.26
N CYS A 33 -25.26 2.90 -14.17
CA CYS A 33 -24.95 2.37 -12.85
C CYS A 33 -26.09 1.58 -12.22
N ASP A 34 -27.36 1.98 -12.45
CA ASP A 34 -28.51 1.32 -11.83
C ASP A 34 -28.89 -0.02 -12.48
N ASN A 35 -28.60 -0.21 -13.77
CA ASN A 35 -28.86 -1.50 -14.46
C ASN A 35 -27.81 -2.57 -14.22
N LEU A 36 -26.69 -2.27 -13.55
CA LEU A 36 -25.69 -3.27 -13.12
C LEU A 36 -25.93 -3.73 -11.68
N SER A 37 -26.73 -2.99 -10.91
CA SER A 37 -27.06 -3.32 -9.53
C SER A 37 -28.09 -4.46 -9.44
N GLU A 38 -29.13 -4.46 -10.27
CA GLU A 38 -30.21 -5.47 -10.17
C GLU A 38 -29.87 -6.85 -10.75
N LYS A 39 -28.85 -6.98 -11.61
CA LYS A 39 -28.41 -8.30 -12.13
C LYS A 39 -27.26 -8.91 -11.34
N GLY A 40 -26.64 -8.18 -10.41
CA GLY A 40 -25.56 -8.64 -9.53
C GLY A 40 -26.05 -9.41 -8.31
N ASP A 41 -27.23 -9.11 -7.81
CA ASP A 41 -27.70 -9.63 -6.52
C ASP A 41 -28.15 -11.11 -6.54
N HIS A 42 -28.40 -11.68 -7.71
CA HIS A 42 -28.77 -13.11 -7.83
C HIS A 42 -27.58 -14.06 -8.08
N LEU A 43 -26.37 -13.55 -8.35
CA LEU A 43 -25.17 -14.37 -8.55
C LEU A 43 -24.21 -14.39 -7.34
N ILE A 44 -24.47 -13.57 -6.32
CA ILE A 44 -23.62 -13.45 -5.12
C ILE A 44 -23.95 -14.52 -4.05
N SER A 45 -25.04 -15.28 -4.23
CA SER A 45 -25.55 -16.24 -3.21
C SER A 45 -24.75 -17.54 -3.06
N HIS A 46 -23.66 -17.77 -3.81
CA HIS A 46 -22.84 -18.99 -3.70
C HIS A 46 -21.32 -18.76 -3.69
N MET A 47 -20.83 -17.54 -3.46
CA MET A 47 -19.43 -17.37 -3.13
C MET A 47 -19.28 -17.63 -1.63
N ALA A 48 -18.62 -18.71 -1.26
CA ALA A 48 -18.24 -19.00 0.11
C ALA A 48 -17.57 -17.75 0.68
N SER A 49 -18.17 -17.17 1.74
CA SER A 49 -17.54 -16.08 2.48
C SER A 49 -16.16 -16.56 2.91
N PRO A 50 -15.11 -15.75 2.76
CA PRO A 50 -13.81 -16.12 3.31
C PRO A 50 -14.03 -16.43 4.79
N VAL A 51 -13.60 -17.63 5.23
CA VAL A 51 -13.69 -18.04 6.62
C VAL A 51 -12.99 -16.95 7.44
N PRO A 52 -13.67 -16.28 8.39
CA PRO A 52 -13.00 -15.31 9.24
C PRO A 52 -11.83 -16.03 9.90
N ALA A 53 -10.63 -15.49 9.82
CA ALA A 53 -9.50 -16.03 10.56
C ALA A 53 -9.89 -16.08 12.04
N ASP A 54 -9.71 -17.23 12.69
CA ASP A 54 -9.97 -17.36 14.13
C ASP A 54 -9.22 -16.24 14.86
N PRO A 55 -9.90 -15.34 15.57
CA PRO A 55 -9.24 -14.24 16.28
C PRO A 55 -8.20 -14.71 17.30
N SER A 56 -8.28 -15.98 17.74
CA SER A 56 -7.31 -16.62 18.64
C SER A 56 -6.14 -17.28 17.92
N ALA A 57 -6.12 -17.30 16.57
CA ALA A 57 -5.05 -17.94 15.82
C ALA A 57 -3.74 -17.14 15.89
N PHE A 58 -2.67 -17.82 16.31
CA PHE A 58 -1.32 -17.25 16.40
C PHE A 58 -0.37 -17.99 15.49
N VAL A 59 0.62 -17.26 14.98
CA VAL A 59 1.75 -17.86 14.26
C VAL A 59 2.69 -18.53 15.27
N SER A 60 2.85 -19.84 15.16
CA SER A 60 3.83 -20.59 15.95
C SER A 60 5.18 -20.69 15.21
N SER A 61 6.26 -20.90 15.98
CA SER A 61 7.58 -21.17 15.39
C SER A 61 7.59 -22.41 14.50
N GLN A 62 6.83 -23.44 14.87
CA GLN A 62 6.72 -24.67 14.08
C GLN A 62 6.04 -24.44 12.73
N GLU A 63 5.02 -23.60 12.68
CA GLU A 63 4.34 -23.21 11.45
C GLU A 63 5.26 -22.42 10.53
N LEU A 64 5.96 -21.42 11.07
CA LEU A 64 6.94 -20.65 10.31
C LEU A 64 8.01 -21.59 9.70
N GLU A 65 8.59 -22.49 10.48
CA GLU A 65 9.61 -23.41 9.96
C GLU A 65 9.06 -24.39 8.93
N ARG A 66 7.80 -24.85 9.08
CA ARG A 66 7.13 -25.65 8.03
C ARG A 66 6.97 -24.87 6.72
N HIS A 67 6.58 -23.61 6.78
CA HIS A 67 6.45 -22.76 5.58
C HIS A 67 7.82 -22.51 4.96
N ILE A 68 8.85 -22.20 5.75
CA ILE A 68 10.21 -22.02 5.26
C ILE A 68 10.68 -23.31 4.55
N ALA A 69 10.53 -24.48 5.15
CA ALA A 69 10.92 -25.74 4.56
C ALA A 69 10.17 -26.03 3.24
N SER A 70 8.86 -25.71 3.18
CA SER A 70 8.07 -25.86 1.95
C SER A 70 8.56 -24.92 0.85
N ILE A 71 8.89 -23.67 1.17
CA ILE A 71 9.44 -22.70 0.21
C ILE A 71 10.84 -23.15 -0.24
N GLU A 72 11.67 -23.60 0.68
CA GLU A 72 13.05 -24.06 0.38
C GLU A 72 13.08 -25.21 -0.62
N GLN A 73 12.13 -26.16 -0.52
CA GLN A 73 11.98 -27.26 -1.47
C GLN A 73 11.62 -26.80 -2.89
N GLN A 74 11.05 -25.62 -3.05
CA GLN A 74 10.67 -25.06 -4.35
C GLN A 74 11.75 -24.15 -4.96
N VAL A 75 12.78 -23.80 -4.18
CA VAL A 75 13.86 -22.92 -4.64
C VAL A 75 14.92 -23.71 -5.39
N GLU A 76 14.91 -23.62 -6.71
CA GLU A 76 15.91 -24.30 -7.55
C GLU A 76 17.30 -23.66 -7.45
N ARG A 77 17.36 -22.34 -7.40
CA ARG A 77 18.61 -21.56 -7.41
C ARG A 77 18.66 -20.55 -6.24
N PRO A 78 19.19 -20.95 -5.09
CA PRO A 78 19.21 -20.11 -3.88
C PRO A 78 19.81 -18.71 -4.07
N ILE A 79 20.75 -18.55 -4.99
CA ILE A 79 21.36 -17.26 -5.32
C ILE A 79 20.39 -16.29 -6.00
N GLU A 80 19.37 -16.78 -6.68
CA GLU A 80 18.32 -15.95 -7.31
C GLU A 80 17.27 -15.47 -6.28
N GLY A 81 17.34 -15.99 -5.07
CA GLY A 81 16.35 -15.72 -4.03
C GLY A 81 15.14 -16.64 -4.14
N ILE A 82 14.05 -16.24 -3.45
CA ILE A 82 12.84 -17.06 -3.40
C ILE A 82 11.98 -16.87 -4.67
N PHE A 83 11.91 -15.66 -5.19
CA PHE A 83 11.03 -15.31 -6.33
C PHE A 83 11.77 -15.41 -7.67
N GLY A 84 13.06 -15.08 -7.70
CA GLY A 84 13.87 -15.06 -8.92
C GLY A 84 13.60 -13.85 -9.83
N PRO A 85 14.50 -13.62 -10.81
CA PRO A 85 14.53 -12.40 -11.61
C PRO A 85 13.36 -12.27 -12.61
N ASN A 86 12.68 -13.36 -12.95
CA ASN A 86 11.58 -13.40 -13.92
C ASN A 86 10.21 -13.27 -13.26
N SER A 87 10.13 -13.19 -11.93
CA SER A 87 8.88 -13.08 -11.18
C SER A 87 8.20 -11.73 -11.38
N ILE A 88 6.88 -11.74 -11.29
CA ILE A 88 6.08 -10.51 -11.23
C ILE A 88 6.38 -9.72 -9.95
N THR A 89 6.71 -10.41 -8.86
CA THR A 89 7.15 -9.81 -7.59
C THR A 89 8.38 -8.95 -7.79
N TRP A 90 9.41 -9.43 -8.49
CA TRP A 90 10.59 -8.60 -8.82
C TRP A 90 10.22 -7.44 -9.73
N ARG A 91 9.39 -7.67 -10.77
CA ARG A 91 8.96 -6.64 -11.71
C ARG A 91 8.28 -5.47 -11.01
N ILE A 92 7.39 -5.73 -10.05
CA ILE A 92 6.68 -4.69 -9.32
C ILE A 92 7.57 -4.06 -8.24
N ASN A 93 8.21 -4.88 -7.43
CA ASN A 93 8.92 -4.39 -6.23
C ASN A 93 10.28 -3.75 -6.53
N ARG A 94 10.83 -3.90 -7.74
CA ARG A 94 12.04 -3.16 -8.13
C ARG A 94 11.80 -1.66 -8.32
N GLU A 95 10.58 -1.25 -8.60
CA GLU A 95 10.26 0.14 -8.92
C GLU A 95 10.25 1.01 -7.68
N SER A 96 11.02 2.10 -7.65
CA SER A 96 11.00 3.07 -6.54
C SER A 96 9.64 3.75 -6.36
N ALA A 97 8.77 3.65 -7.35
CA ALA A 97 7.37 4.06 -7.29
C ALA A 97 6.59 3.44 -6.12
N LEU A 98 7.00 2.27 -5.62
CA LEU A 98 6.39 1.63 -4.44
C LEU A 98 6.24 2.58 -3.24
N PHE A 99 7.16 3.52 -3.10
CA PHE A 99 7.12 4.48 -2.00
C PHE A 99 5.96 5.49 -2.12
N LEU A 100 5.30 5.61 -3.29
CA LEU A 100 4.04 6.35 -3.43
C LEU A 100 2.90 5.70 -2.63
N GLY A 101 2.93 4.39 -2.45
CA GLY A 101 1.97 3.63 -1.65
C GLY A 101 2.33 3.46 -0.18
N ALA A 102 3.58 3.76 0.20
CA ALA A 102 4.07 3.52 1.56
C ALA A 102 3.27 4.27 2.64
N GLY A 103 2.92 5.53 2.35
CA GLY A 103 2.07 6.33 3.25
C GLY A 103 0.68 5.71 3.43
N ARG A 104 0.05 5.26 2.33
CA ARG A 104 -1.25 4.58 2.39
C ARG A 104 -1.19 3.30 3.22
N ALA A 105 -0.22 2.42 2.95
CA ALA A 105 -0.04 1.19 3.69
C ALA A 105 0.12 1.47 5.20
N ALA A 106 1.00 2.41 5.56
CA ALA A 106 1.25 2.77 6.95
C ALA A 106 -0.01 3.32 7.65
N LEU A 107 -0.81 4.17 6.98
CA LEU A 107 -2.04 4.70 7.58
C LEU A 107 -3.09 3.59 7.77
N LEU A 108 -3.27 2.70 6.79
CA LEU A 108 -4.18 1.57 6.93
C LEU A 108 -3.75 0.59 8.03
N GLN A 109 -2.45 0.39 8.22
CA GLN A 109 -1.91 -0.37 9.35
C GLN A 109 -2.22 0.32 10.69
N LEU A 110 -2.08 1.65 10.76
CA LEU A 110 -2.43 2.45 11.94
C LEU A 110 -3.95 2.51 12.22
N ALA A 111 -4.78 2.14 11.25
CA ALA A 111 -6.22 2.00 11.46
C ALA A 111 -6.59 0.70 12.20
N HIS A 112 -5.70 -0.28 12.30
CA HIS A 112 -5.92 -1.47 13.13
C HIS A 112 -5.46 -1.18 14.56
N PRO A 113 -6.35 -1.23 15.58
CA PRO A 113 -6.04 -0.81 16.95
C PRO A 113 -4.83 -1.52 17.58
N TRP A 114 -4.72 -2.83 17.39
CA TRP A 114 -3.57 -3.59 17.90
C TRP A 114 -2.25 -3.21 17.24
N VAL A 115 -2.26 -3.05 15.91
CA VAL A 115 -1.05 -2.65 15.16
C VAL A 115 -0.61 -1.24 15.55
N ALA A 116 -1.55 -0.31 15.66
CA ALA A 116 -1.26 1.05 16.08
C ALA A 116 -0.68 1.11 17.50
N THR A 117 -1.29 0.37 18.44
CA THR A 117 -0.83 0.32 19.85
C THR A 117 0.53 -0.35 19.94
N ALA A 118 0.76 -1.44 19.21
CA ALA A 118 2.08 -2.08 19.13
C ALA A 118 3.16 -1.13 18.59
N LEU A 119 2.83 -0.36 17.54
CA LEU A 119 3.74 0.63 16.99
C LEU A 119 4.01 1.79 17.95
N ASP A 120 3.03 2.22 18.72
CA ASP A 120 3.22 3.28 19.72
C ASP A 120 4.06 2.82 20.91
N GLN A 121 3.82 1.61 21.43
CA GLN A 121 4.47 1.09 22.64
C GLN A 121 5.86 0.49 22.38
N HIS A 122 6.08 -0.14 21.24
CA HIS A 122 7.30 -0.93 20.96
C HIS A 122 8.14 -0.41 19.80
N SER A 123 7.70 0.64 19.10
CA SER A 123 8.42 1.16 17.94
C SER A 123 9.01 2.56 18.19
N SER A 124 10.12 2.81 17.54
CA SER A 124 10.71 4.17 17.50
C SER A 124 10.05 5.09 16.46
N LEU A 125 8.84 4.78 16.00
CA LEU A 125 8.15 5.54 14.94
C LEU A 125 8.05 7.04 15.25
N LEU A 126 7.71 7.39 16.47
CA LEU A 126 7.57 8.79 16.90
C LEU A 126 8.90 9.49 17.15
N SER A 127 9.93 8.77 17.56
CA SER A 127 11.26 9.34 17.89
C SER A 127 12.25 9.27 16.73
N LYS A 128 12.21 8.19 15.94
CA LYS A 128 13.15 7.91 14.85
C LYS A 128 12.41 7.34 13.60
N PRO A 129 11.54 8.13 12.94
CA PRO A 129 10.68 7.63 11.87
C PRO A 129 11.47 7.05 10.68
N ILE A 130 12.61 7.65 10.32
CA ILE A 130 13.48 7.15 9.25
C ILE A 130 14.10 5.80 9.61
N ALA A 131 14.55 5.60 10.83
CA ALA A 131 15.09 4.31 11.27
C ALA A 131 14.01 3.21 11.23
N ARG A 132 12.76 3.54 11.59
CA ARG A 132 11.63 2.62 11.47
C ARG A 132 11.30 2.28 10.01
N PHE A 133 11.29 3.27 9.13
CA PHE A 133 11.15 3.08 7.69
C PHE A 133 12.23 2.13 7.15
N HIS A 134 13.50 2.41 7.42
CA HIS A 134 14.62 1.55 7.00
C HIS A 134 14.48 0.11 7.53
N SER A 135 14.10 -0.05 8.79
CA SER A 135 13.90 -1.38 9.39
C SER A 135 12.85 -2.20 8.65
N THR A 136 11.70 -1.58 8.31
CA THR A 136 10.63 -2.25 7.59
C THR A 136 11.08 -2.69 6.20
N PHE A 137 11.61 -1.74 5.41
CA PHE A 137 12.01 -2.03 4.03
C PHE A 137 13.23 -2.96 3.95
N ARG A 138 14.10 -2.94 4.96
CA ARG A 138 15.21 -3.89 5.06
C ARG A 138 14.71 -5.33 5.12
N VAL A 139 13.73 -5.61 5.98
CA VAL A 139 13.14 -6.95 6.10
C VAL A 139 12.45 -7.34 4.80
N VAL A 140 11.52 -6.51 4.31
CA VAL A 140 10.72 -6.80 3.11
C VAL A 140 11.62 -7.01 1.88
N PHE A 141 12.57 -6.10 1.63
CA PHE A 141 13.45 -6.24 0.47
C PHE A 141 14.47 -7.37 0.60
N THR A 142 14.84 -7.78 1.82
CA THR A 142 15.67 -8.99 2.00
C THR A 142 14.89 -10.24 1.63
N MET A 143 13.61 -10.31 2.01
CA MET A 143 12.75 -11.42 1.60
C MET A 143 12.52 -11.46 0.08
N ILE A 144 12.45 -10.31 -0.58
CA ILE A 144 12.16 -10.22 -2.02
C ILE A 144 13.44 -10.38 -2.87
N PHE A 145 14.51 -9.65 -2.55
CA PHE A 145 15.70 -9.53 -3.39
C PHE A 145 16.95 -10.21 -2.81
N GLY A 146 16.92 -10.68 -1.57
CA GLY A 146 17.99 -11.43 -0.96
C GLY A 146 18.17 -12.80 -1.61
N THR A 147 19.24 -13.50 -1.26
CA THR A 147 19.36 -14.96 -1.51
C THR A 147 18.30 -15.68 -0.67
N ALA A 148 17.96 -16.92 -1.01
CA ALA A 148 17.02 -17.71 -0.23
C ALA A 148 17.45 -17.83 1.26
N PRO A 149 18.72 -18.14 1.59
CA PRO A 149 19.19 -18.13 2.98
C PRO A 149 19.04 -16.77 3.68
N GLN A 150 19.27 -15.64 2.97
CA GLN A 150 19.03 -14.30 3.56
C GLN A 150 17.55 -14.07 3.87
N ALA A 151 16.66 -14.45 2.96
CA ALA A 151 15.22 -14.30 3.13
C ALA A 151 14.69 -15.13 4.31
N PHE A 152 15.17 -16.38 4.46
CA PHE A 152 14.80 -17.24 5.59
C PHE A 152 15.35 -16.70 6.92
N ARG A 153 16.56 -16.16 6.95
CA ARG A 153 17.09 -15.49 8.14
C ARG A 153 16.30 -14.24 8.50
N ALA A 154 15.85 -13.47 7.49
CA ALA A 154 15.00 -12.31 7.71
C ALA A 154 13.62 -12.69 8.31
N ALA A 155 13.01 -13.78 7.82
CA ALA A 155 11.76 -14.32 8.36
C ALA A 155 11.89 -14.72 9.83
N ARG A 156 12.91 -15.51 10.17
CA ARG A 156 13.20 -15.92 11.56
C ARG A 156 13.47 -14.74 12.48
N SER A 157 14.26 -13.76 12.01
CA SER A 157 14.54 -12.53 12.78
C SER A 157 13.30 -11.69 13.01
N LEU A 158 12.40 -11.58 12.01
CA LEU A 158 11.12 -10.89 12.15
C LEU A 158 10.23 -11.60 13.18
N TYR A 159 10.10 -12.92 13.08
CA TYR A 159 9.35 -13.74 14.04
C TYR A 159 9.85 -13.51 15.48
N GLN A 160 11.17 -13.63 15.69
CA GLN A 160 11.79 -13.40 17.02
C GLN A 160 11.54 -11.98 17.53
N THR A 161 11.46 -10.99 16.64
CA THR A 161 11.09 -9.63 17.04
C THR A 161 9.64 -9.58 17.50
N HIS A 162 8.73 -10.20 16.74
CA HIS A 162 7.30 -10.18 17.02
C HIS A 162 6.92 -10.96 18.29
N THR A 163 7.64 -12.02 18.68
CA THR A 163 7.40 -12.73 19.96
C THR A 163 7.55 -11.85 21.21
N ARG A 164 8.25 -10.72 21.07
CA ARG A 164 8.50 -9.78 22.20
C ARG A 164 7.51 -8.62 22.22
N ILE A 165 6.62 -8.52 21.21
CA ILE A 165 5.68 -7.41 21.07
C ILE A 165 4.31 -7.88 21.53
N THR A 166 4.00 -7.57 22.78
CA THR A 166 2.72 -7.85 23.44
C THR A 166 2.30 -6.65 24.27
N GLY A 167 1.02 -6.49 24.53
CA GLY A 167 0.54 -5.39 25.37
C GLY A 167 -0.98 -5.36 25.51
N GLN A 168 -1.51 -4.22 25.93
CA GLN A 168 -2.94 -3.99 26.10
C GLN A 168 -3.34 -2.64 25.46
N LEU A 169 -4.56 -2.59 24.96
CA LEU A 169 -5.14 -1.33 24.48
C LEU A 169 -5.37 -0.38 25.64
N PRO A 170 -4.92 0.88 25.55
CA PRO A 170 -5.13 1.86 26.64
C PRO A 170 -6.55 2.42 26.68
N THR A 171 -7.28 2.39 25.58
CA THR A 171 -8.63 2.97 25.43
C THR A 171 -9.47 2.13 24.48
N ASP A 172 -10.79 2.26 24.56
CA ASP A 172 -11.68 1.67 23.56
C ASP A 172 -11.41 2.24 22.18
N VAL A 173 -11.26 1.39 21.17
CA VAL A 173 -11.08 1.80 19.77
C VAL A 173 -11.80 0.82 18.86
N ALA A 174 -12.74 1.33 18.04
CA ALA A 174 -13.54 0.49 17.15
C ALA A 174 -14.21 -0.67 17.92
N GLY A 175 -14.11 -1.90 17.45
CA GLY A 175 -14.65 -3.09 18.13
C GLY A 175 -13.84 -3.61 19.33
N TYR A 176 -12.76 -2.93 19.74
CA TYR A 176 -11.85 -3.40 20.78
C TYR A 176 -11.98 -2.60 22.06
N ALA A 177 -12.21 -3.28 23.19
CA ALA A 177 -12.29 -2.66 24.52
C ALA A 177 -10.91 -2.32 25.09
N ALA A 178 -10.85 -1.29 25.92
CA ALA A 178 -9.71 -0.98 26.77
C ALA A 178 -9.31 -2.21 27.60
N GLY A 179 -8.00 -2.42 27.76
CA GLY A 179 -7.45 -3.60 28.46
C GLY A 179 -7.40 -4.87 27.62
N SER A 180 -8.00 -4.92 26.41
CA SER A 180 -7.86 -6.07 25.52
C SER A 180 -6.38 -6.29 25.15
N ARG A 181 -5.93 -7.54 25.23
CA ARG A 181 -4.53 -7.92 24.97
C ARG A 181 -4.31 -8.06 23.47
N TYR A 182 -3.14 -7.67 23.03
CA TYR A 182 -2.65 -7.93 21.67
C TYR A 182 -1.27 -8.59 21.71
N GLU A 183 -0.99 -9.33 20.66
CA GLU A 183 0.33 -9.92 20.38
C GLU A 183 0.62 -9.74 18.88
N ALA A 184 1.86 -9.37 18.53
CA ALA A 184 2.20 -9.10 17.13
C ALA A 184 2.19 -10.35 16.23
N LEU A 185 2.05 -11.53 16.80
CA LEU A 185 1.91 -12.81 16.08
C LEU A 185 0.45 -13.22 15.87
N GLN A 186 -0.53 -12.41 16.27
CA GLN A 186 -1.93 -12.69 15.98
C GLN A 186 -2.21 -12.65 14.49
N MET A 187 -2.77 -13.74 13.96
CA MET A 187 -3.00 -13.96 12.54
C MET A 187 -3.83 -12.85 11.87
N PRO A 188 -4.97 -12.37 12.42
CA PRO A 188 -5.77 -11.33 11.79
C PRO A 188 -4.99 -10.03 11.57
N ALA A 189 -4.23 -9.59 12.57
CA ALA A 189 -3.43 -8.36 12.48
C ALA A 189 -2.28 -8.50 11.47
N LEU A 190 -1.60 -9.65 11.43
CA LEU A 190 -0.55 -9.93 10.44
C LEU A 190 -1.11 -9.99 9.02
N THR A 191 -2.26 -10.64 8.83
CA THR A 191 -2.96 -10.72 7.53
C THR A 191 -3.35 -9.33 7.04
N TRP A 192 -3.85 -8.47 7.93
CA TRP A 192 -4.14 -7.09 7.56
C TRP A 192 -2.89 -6.31 7.13
N VAL A 193 -1.81 -6.40 7.92
CA VAL A 193 -0.54 -5.76 7.57
C VAL A 193 -0.04 -6.24 6.21
N TYR A 194 -0.02 -7.56 5.97
CA TYR A 194 0.32 -8.16 4.69
C TYR A 194 -0.57 -7.61 3.55
N ALA A 195 -1.88 -7.62 3.74
CA ALA A 195 -2.84 -7.19 2.74
C ALA A 195 -2.63 -5.72 2.33
N THR A 196 -2.37 -4.83 3.29
CA THR A 196 -2.10 -3.42 3.00
C THR A 196 -0.82 -3.20 2.20
N LEU A 197 0.21 -4.04 2.40
CA LEU A 197 1.44 -3.98 1.61
C LEU A 197 1.19 -4.37 0.16
N ILE A 198 0.50 -5.50 -0.07
CA ILE A 198 0.26 -6.03 -1.42
C ILE A 198 -0.63 -5.09 -2.24
N GLU A 199 -1.75 -4.66 -1.69
CA GLU A 199 -2.66 -3.74 -2.40
C GLU A 199 -2.01 -2.38 -2.66
N SER A 200 -1.32 -1.81 -1.66
CA SER A 200 -0.66 -0.51 -1.83
C SER A 200 0.50 -0.55 -2.82
N ALA A 201 1.18 -1.70 -2.99
CA ALA A 201 2.21 -1.87 -4.00
C ALA A 201 1.63 -1.80 -5.42
N ILE A 202 0.50 -2.44 -5.69
CA ILE A 202 -0.21 -2.35 -6.98
C ILE A 202 -0.66 -0.92 -7.25
N ILE A 203 -1.32 -0.29 -6.28
CA ILE A 203 -1.79 1.10 -6.42
C ILE A 203 -0.62 2.05 -6.71
N ALA A 204 0.49 1.90 -6.00
CA ALA A 204 1.69 2.71 -6.21
C ALA A 204 2.31 2.51 -7.59
N TYR A 205 2.41 1.25 -8.05
CA TYR A 205 2.90 0.91 -9.37
C TYR A 205 2.05 1.59 -10.46
N GLU A 206 0.72 1.48 -10.36
CA GLU A 206 -0.23 2.04 -11.31
C GLU A 206 -0.37 3.58 -11.24
N CYS A 207 0.20 4.23 -10.24
CA CYS A 207 0.30 5.70 -10.22
C CYS A 207 1.23 6.25 -11.29
N VAL A 208 2.23 5.50 -11.76
CA VAL A 208 3.29 5.99 -12.66
C VAL A 208 3.58 5.05 -13.84
N LEU A 209 3.12 3.83 -13.79
CA LEU A 209 3.33 2.80 -14.80
C LEU A 209 1.99 2.33 -15.37
N PRO A 210 1.96 1.68 -16.54
CA PRO A 210 0.74 1.12 -17.11
C PRO A 210 0.04 0.20 -16.11
N ARG A 211 -1.29 0.21 -16.13
CA ARG A 211 -2.08 -0.67 -15.29
C ARG A 211 -1.72 -2.13 -15.52
N LEU A 212 -1.65 -2.89 -14.44
CA LEU A 212 -1.45 -4.32 -14.51
C LEU A 212 -2.66 -5.00 -15.14
N THR A 213 -2.42 -5.99 -15.96
CA THR A 213 -3.48 -6.84 -16.50
C THR A 213 -4.12 -7.67 -15.37
N PRO A 214 -5.35 -8.18 -15.55
CA PRO A 214 -5.94 -9.13 -14.59
C PRO A 214 -5.02 -10.32 -14.29
N THR A 215 -4.37 -10.87 -15.32
CA THR A 215 -3.38 -11.96 -15.18
C THR A 215 -2.17 -11.55 -14.37
N ASP A 216 -1.64 -10.32 -14.58
CA ASP A 216 -0.52 -9.81 -13.78
C ASP A 216 -0.89 -9.66 -12.29
N ARG A 217 -2.09 -9.18 -12.00
CA ARG A 217 -2.56 -9.02 -10.61
C ARG A 217 -2.73 -10.35 -9.92
N GLU A 218 -3.32 -11.34 -10.63
CA GLU A 218 -3.46 -12.70 -10.11
C GLU A 218 -2.09 -13.34 -9.86
N ALA A 219 -1.16 -13.23 -10.80
CA ALA A 219 0.20 -13.74 -10.65
C ALA A 219 0.92 -13.08 -9.46
N TYR A 220 0.81 -11.75 -9.32
CA TYR A 220 1.42 -11.03 -8.19
C TYR A 220 0.83 -11.46 -6.85
N TYR A 221 -0.49 -11.62 -6.78
CA TYR A 221 -1.16 -12.10 -5.58
C TYR A 221 -0.74 -13.54 -5.24
N THR A 222 -0.69 -14.43 -6.22
CA THR A 222 -0.25 -15.81 -6.04
C THR A 222 1.19 -15.88 -5.52
N GLU A 223 2.13 -15.15 -6.13
CA GLU A 223 3.50 -15.08 -5.64
C GLU A 223 3.57 -14.44 -4.24
N SER A 224 2.73 -13.46 -3.94
CA SER A 224 2.73 -12.80 -2.63
C SER A 224 2.35 -13.73 -1.46
N LYS A 225 1.63 -14.83 -1.70
CA LYS A 225 1.34 -15.86 -0.69
C LYS A 225 2.62 -16.55 -0.18
N ILE A 226 3.66 -16.62 -1.02
CA ILE A 226 4.98 -17.10 -0.58
C ILE A 226 5.55 -16.14 0.49
N MET A 227 5.42 -14.83 0.26
CA MET A 227 5.84 -13.82 1.24
C MET A 227 4.99 -13.88 2.52
N ALA A 228 3.70 -14.18 2.42
CA ALA A 228 2.86 -14.41 3.60
C ALA A 228 3.36 -15.58 4.44
N GLY A 229 3.79 -16.67 3.80
CA GLY A 229 4.44 -17.81 4.48
C GLY A 229 5.69 -17.41 5.26
N LEU A 230 6.48 -16.44 4.77
CA LEU A 230 7.63 -15.89 5.50
C LEU A 230 7.24 -15.00 6.71
N PHE A 231 6.01 -14.49 6.74
CA PHE A 231 5.46 -13.86 7.93
C PHE A 231 4.81 -14.87 8.88
N GLY A 232 4.79 -16.15 8.50
CA GLY A 232 4.15 -17.25 9.23
C GLY A 232 2.65 -17.38 8.95
N ILE A 233 2.09 -16.60 8.04
CA ILE A 233 0.70 -16.71 7.61
C ILE A 233 0.56 -17.91 6.69
N ALA A 234 -0.30 -18.85 7.05
CA ALA A 234 -0.54 -20.03 6.22
C ALA A 234 -1.23 -19.61 4.89
N PRO A 235 -0.65 -19.96 3.72
CA PRO A 235 -1.19 -19.52 2.43
C PRO A 235 -2.63 -19.96 2.15
N ASP A 236 -3.07 -21.07 2.73
CA ASP A 236 -4.43 -21.62 2.64
C ASP A 236 -5.46 -20.87 3.48
N THR A 237 -5.03 -20.06 4.45
CA THR A 237 -5.91 -19.15 5.21
C THR A 237 -6.18 -17.84 4.49
N LEU A 238 -5.43 -17.55 3.43
CA LEU A 238 -5.61 -16.35 2.62
C LEU A 238 -6.68 -16.56 1.55
N PRO A 239 -7.34 -15.48 1.09
CA PRO A 239 -8.26 -15.57 -0.04
C PRO A 239 -7.67 -16.35 -1.22
N PRO A 240 -8.45 -17.18 -1.91
CA PRO A 240 -7.93 -18.10 -2.93
C PRO A 240 -7.30 -17.36 -4.13
N ASP A 241 -7.87 -16.25 -4.56
CA ASP A 241 -7.51 -15.48 -5.75
C ASP A 241 -7.55 -13.96 -5.51
N TRP A 242 -7.12 -13.20 -6.51
CA TRP A 242 -7.10 -11.74 -6.46
C TRP A 242 -8.48 -11.12 -6.22
N THR A 243 -9.53 -11.66 -6.83
CA THR A 243 -10.91 -11.15 -6.68
C THR A 243 -11.40 -11.30 -5.25
N SER A 244 -11.19 -12.47 -4.66
CA SER A 244 -11.52 -12.77 -3.26
C SER A 244 -10.66 -11.93 -2.30
N PHE A 245 -9.39 -11.69 -2.63
CA PHE A 245 -8.52 -10.80 -1.87
C PHE A 245 -9.02 -9.36 -1.89
N GLN A 246 -9.48 -8.85 -3.02
CA GLN A 246 -10.11 -7.53 -3.09
C GLN A 246 -11.40 -7.46 -2.27
N ALA A 247 -12.19 -8.54 -2.25
CA ALA A 247 -13.38 -8.63 -1.41
C ALA A 247 -13.02 -8.57 0.08
N TYR A 248 -11.99 -9.31 0.51
CA TYR A 248 -11.44 -9.24 1.87
C TYR A 248 -11.03 -7.81 2.24
N ILE A 249 -10.28 -7.11 1.37
CA ILE A 249 -9.87 -5.72 1.62
C ILE A 249 -11.10 -4.82 1.83
N ARG A 250 -12.12 -4.91 0.96
CA ARG A 250 -13.35 -4.10 1.10
C ARG A 250 -14.06 -4.39 2.42
N GLN A 251 -14.22 -5.67 2.76
CA GLN A 251 -14.84 -6.07 4.02
C GLN A 251 -14.09 -5.49 5.22
N MET A 252 -12.76 -5.59 5.25
CA MET A 252 -11.94 -5.02 6.32
C MET A 252 -12.11 -3.49 6.40
N LEU A 253 -12.08 -2.79 5.27
CA LEU A 253 -12.24 -1.33 5.24
C LEU A 253 -13.60 -0.85 5.77
N GLU A 254 -14.63 -1.67 5.68
CA GLU A 254 -15.99 -1.39 6.17
C GLU A 254 -16.24 -1.92 7.59
N SER A 255 -15.39 -2.82 8.08
CA SER A 255 -15.57 -3.51 9.36
C SER A 255 -15.36 -2.61 10.58
N GLN A 256 -15.80 -3.11 11.74
CA GLN A 256 -15.50 -2.54 13.06
C GLN A 256 -14.14 -3.03 13.61
N GLU A 257 -13.38 -3.82 12.86
CA GLU A 257 -12.03 -4.21 13.23
C GLU A 257 -11.02 -3.08 13.00
N LEU A 258 -11.39 -2.11 12.17
CA LEU A 258 -10.56 -0.93 11.92
C LEU A 258 -11.18 0.32 12.52
N GLY A 259 -10.34 1.14 13.13
CA GLY A 259 -10.72 2.45 13.67
C GLY A 259 -9.49 3.22 14.13
N VAL A 260 -9.62 4.53 14.20
CA VAL A 260 -8.49 5.44 14.41
C VAL A 260 -8.55 6.07 15.80
N SER A 261 -7.59 5.74 16.66
CA SER A 261 -7.39 6.40 17.96
C SER A 261 -6.72 7.77 17.79
N ASP A 262 -6.77 8.61 18.84
CA ASP A 262 -6.05 9.88 18.87
C ASP A 262 -4.55 9.67 18.69
N ARG A 263 -4.01 8.60 19.26
CA ARG A 263 -2.61 8.24 19.13
C ARG A 263 -2.25 7.88 17.69
N SER A 264 -3.14 7.14 17.00
CA SER A 264 -3.02 6.84 15.57
C SER A 264 -3.02 8.11 14.72
N ARG A 265 -3.85 9.11 15.05
CA ARG A 265 -3.86 10.43 14.36
C ARG A 265 -2.52 11.15 14.48
N ILE A 266 -1.93 11.16 15.68
CA ILE A 266 -0.61 11.77 15.90
C ILE A 266 0.46 11.06 15.07
N MET A 267 0.48 9.73 15.06
CA MET A 267 1.43 8.94 14.27
C MET A 267 1.25 9.18 12.77
N ALA A 268 0.01 9.16 12.29
CA ALA A 268 -0.32 9.44 10.89
C ALA A 268 0.13 10.82 10.44
N HIS A 269 -0.11 11.85 11.26
CA HIS A 269 0.37 13.20 10.97
C HIS A 269 1.89 13.25 10.83
N ARG A 270 2.63 12.60 11.72
CA ARG A 270 4.10 12.54 11.64
C ARG A 270 4.60 11.81 10.40
N ILE A 271 3.97 10.69 10.04
CA ILE A 271 4.29 9.96 8.81
C ILE A 271 4.07 10.84 7.58
N LEU A 272 2.91 11.51 7.49
CA LEU A 272 2.55 12.30 6.32
C LEU A 272 3.35 13.59 6.17
N THR A 273 3.71 14.23 7.25
CA THR A 273 4.44 15.52 7.22
C THR A 273 5.94 15.37 7.30
N GLY A 274 6.43 14.20 7.72
CA GLY A 274 7.83 13.99 8.05
C GLY A 274 8.25 14.71 9.34
N ALA A 275 7.30 15.15 10.16
CA ALA A 275 7.60 15.85 11.41
C ALA A 275 8.46 14.98 12.35
N GLY A 276 9.57 15.54 12.84
CA GLY A 276 10.56 14.79 13.62
C GLY A 276 11.63 14.09 12.78
N SER A 277 11.58 14.23 11.44
CA SER A 277 12.65 13.80 10.54
C SER A 277 13.32 14.99 9.87
N TRP A 278 14.55 14.80 9.35
CA TRP A 278 15.23 15.80 8.56
C TRP A 278 14.77 15.82 7.08
N VAL A 279 13.91 14.88 6.68
CA VAL A 279 13.37 14.78 5.32
C VAL A 279 11.94 15.34 5.31
N PRO A 280 11.72 16.53 4.74
CA PRO A 280 10.38 17.05 4.58
C PRO A 280 9.62 16.25 3.52
N ILE A 281 8.40 15.84 3.84
CA ILE A 281 7.53 15.17 2.88
C ILE A 281 6.84 16.21 1.99
N PRO A 282 7.00 16.13 0.65
CA PRO A 282 6.41 17.10 -0.27
C PRO A 282 4.88 17.16 -0.17
N ARG A 283 4.32 18.36 -0.33
CA ARG A 283 2.84 18.55 -0.26
C ARG A 283 2.08 17.73 -1.30
N TRP A 284 2.63 17.56 -2.50
CA TRP A 284 2.01 16.73 -3.54
C TRP A 284 1.92 15.26 -3.11
N TYR A 285 2.95 14.74 -2.44
CA TYR A 285 2.95 13.37 -1.92
C TYR A 285 1.91 13.19 -0.81
N GLN A 286 1.81 14.16 0.12
CA GLN A 286 0.76 14.16 1.15
C GLN A 286 -0.64 14.15 0.52
N SER A 287 -0.86 14.97 -0.52
CA SER A 287 -2.14 15.05 -1.24
C SER A 287 -2.46 13.75 -1.97
N LEU A 288 -1.48 13.17 -2.67
CA LEU A 288 -1.62 11.87 -3.35
C LEU A 288 -1.92 10.75 -2.35
N THR A 289 -1.18 10.66 -1.25
CA THR A 289 -1.43 9.67 -0.19
C THR A 289 -2.84 9.81 0.38
N THR A 290 -3.28 11.04 0.63
CA THR A 290 -4.64 11.31 1.14
C THR A 290 -5.70 10.91 0.11
N GLU A 291 -5.47 11.14 -1.19
CA GLU A 291 -6.38 10.77 -2.26
C GLU A 291 -6.58 9.26 -2.38
N ILE A 292 -5.47 8.49 -2.37
CA ILE A 292 -5.53 7.03 -2.49
C ILE A 292 -5.93 6.31 -1.20
N LEU A 293 -6.11 7.04 -0.09
CA LEU A 293 -6.66 6.51 1.15
C LEU A 293 -8.20 6.49 1.06
N PRO A 294 -8.89 5.40 1.52
CA PRO A 294 -10.34 5.36 1.56
C PRO A 294 -10.95 6.53 2.34
N SER A 295 -12.11 7.03 1.89
CA SER A 295 -12.75 8.23 2.44
C SER A 295 -13.01 8.15 3.95
N ARG A 296 -13.46 6.99 4.45
CA ARG A 296 -13.65 6.71 5.88
C ARG A 296 -12.39 7.08 6.67
N PHE A 297 -11.24 6.55 6.29
CA PHE A 297 -9.99 6.78 7.02
C PHE A 297 -9.42 8.19 6.82
N ARG A 298 -9.71 8.85 5.70
CA ARG A 298 -9.41 10.30 5.59
C ARG A 298 -10.09 11.09 6.71
N THR A 299 -11.38 10.82 6.92
CA THR A 299 -12.17 11.47 7.97
C THR A 299 -11.69 11.09 9.36
N GLU A 300 -11.52 9.80 9.65
CA GLU A 300 -11.09 9.32 10.97
C GLU A 300 -9.70 9.81 11.36
N PHE A 301 -8.75 9.91 10.42
CA PHE A 301 -7.44 10.51 10.66
C PHE A 301 -7.44 12.04 10.71
N GLY A 302 -8.57 12.70 10.44
CA GLY A 302 -8.66 14.16 10.38
C GLY A 302 -7.89 14.77 9.21
N LEU A 303 -7.72 14.02 8.10
CA LEU A 303 -7.01 14.49 6.92
C LEU A 303 -7.93 15.30 6.03
N SER A 304 -7.75 16.62 6.04
CA SER A 304 -8.51 17.48 5.13
C SER A 304 -8.18 17.18 3.67
N PHE A 305 -9.19 17.00 2.84
CA PHE A 305 -9.06 16.75 1.41
C PHE A 305 -9.97 17.68 0.60
N GLY A 306 -9.80 18.99 0.81
CA GLY A 306 -10.51 20.03 0.07
C GLY A 306 -9.91 20.29 -1.31
N GLU A 307 -10.50 21.21 -2.07
CA GLU A 307 -10.19 21.53 -3.47
C GLU A 307 -8.69 21.71 -3.76
N ALA A 308 -7.97 22.43 -2.91
CA ALA A 308 -6.53 22.66 -3.10
C ALA A 308 -5.71 21.36 -3.05
N ARG A 309 -6.07 20.41 -2.15
CA ARG A 309 -5.41 19.10 -2.08
C ARG A 309 -5.83 18.20 -3.23
N MET A 310 -7.11 18.21 -3.61
CA MET A 310 -7.60 17.48 -4.78
C MET A 310 -6.85 17.94 -6.05
N ALA A 311 -6.80 19.25 -6.30
CA ALA A 311 -6.05 19.80 -7.43
C ALA A 311 -4.53 19.48 -7.38
N SER A 312 -3.95 19.39 -6.18
CA SER A 312 -2.54 18.99 -6.01
C SER A 312 -2.32 17.51 -6.35
N ALA A 313 -3.20 16.62 -5.89
CA ALA A 313 -3.14 15.19 -6.19
C ALA A 313 -3.35 14.92 -7.69
N GLU A 314 -4.36 15.57 -8.29
CA GLU A 314 -4.63 15.46 -9.73
C GLU A 314 -3.44 15.94 -10.59
N ARG A 315 -2.84 17.08 -10.23
CA ARG A 315 -1.60 17.51 -10.90
C ARG A 315 -0.50 16.48 -10.76
N ALA A 316 -0.30 15.91 -9.56
CA ALA A 316 0.69 14.87 -9.34
C ALA A 316 0.45 13.66 -10.23
N ARG A 317 -0.78 13.16 -10.33
CA ARG A 317 -1.14 12.04 -11.22
C ARG A 317 -0.83 12.30 -12.69
N ARG A 318 -0.94 13.56 -13.13
CA ARG A 318 -0.64 13.93 -14.52
C ARG A 318 0.86 13.96 -14.82
N TRP A 319 1.68 14.55 -13.94
CA TRP A 319 3.10 14.72 -14.23
C TRP A 319 3.97 13.54 -13.80
N LEU A 320 3.59 12.82 -12.71
CA LEU A 320 4.39 11.71 -12.16
C LEU A 320 4.74 10.64 -13.20
N PRO A 321 3.82 10.13 -14.05
CA PRO A 321 4.15 9.13 -15.05
C PRO A 321 5.21 9.62 -16.04
N HIS A 322 5.11 10.87 -16.48
CA HIS A 322 6.06 11.46 -17.44
C HIS A 322 7.45 11.60 -16.83
N VAL A 323 7.55 12.15 -15.61
CA VAL A 323 8.83 12.27 -14.91
C VAL A 323 9.41 10.89 -14.61
N TYR A 324 8.59 9.96 -14.16
CA TYR A 324 9.04 8.60 -13.83
C TYR A 324 9.58 7.86 -15.05
N ALA A 325 8.98 8.04 -16.21
CA ALA A 325 9.44 7.45 -17.48
C ALA A 325 10.83 7.96 -17.90
N THR A 326 11.21 9.18 -17.51
CA THR A 326 12.53 9.76 -17.83
C THR A 326 13.61 9.46 -16.81
N LEU A 327 13.26 8.84 -15.66
CA LEU A 327 14.25 8.52 -14.64
C LEU A 327 15.25 7.47 -15.15
N PRO A 328 16.54 7.68 -14.93
CA PRO A 328 17.55 6.64 -15.20
C PRO A 328 17.31 5.42 -14.29
N ALA A 329 17.68 4.23 -14.77
CA ALA A 329 17.51 2.97 -14.03
C ALA A 329 18.04 3.02 -12.58
N ALA A 330 19.13 3.75 -12.37
CA ALA A 330 19.74 3.94 -11.05
C ALA A 330 18.83 4.65 -10.02
N MET A 331 17.91 5.49 -10.48
CA MET A 331 16.93 6.19 -9.63
C MET A 331 15.57 5.50 -9.65
N ARG A 332 15.23 4.90 -10.78
CA ARG A 332 13.97 4.19 -10.98
C ARG A 332 13.92 2.90 -10.17
N TYR A 333 15.04 2.17 -10.08
CA TYR A 333 15.07 0.90 -9.37
C TYR A 333 15.65 1.06 -7.96
N VAL A 334 15.04 0.34 -7.01
CA VAL A 334 15.51 0.32 -5.62
C VAL A 334 16.89 -0.34 -5.52
N GLY A 335 17.71 0.11 -4.56
CA GLY A 335 19.06 -0.40 -4.35
C GLY A 335 19.15 -1.93 -4.13
N PRO A 336 18.24 -2.53 -3.34
CA PRO A 336 18.21 -3.99 -3.14
C PRO A 336 18.06 -4.79 -4.44
N PHE A 337 17.24 -4.31 -5.39
CA PHE A 337 17.16 -4.93 -6.73
C PHE A 337 18.47 -4.79 -7.52
N GLN A 338 19.10 -3.61 -7.49
CA GLN A 338 20.38 -3.39 -8.17
C GLN A 338 21.49 -4.27 -7.57
N GLU A 339 21.50 -4.48 -6.25
CA GLU A 339 22.38 -5.41 -5.56
C GLU A 339 22.14 -6.85 -6.01
N ALA A 340 20.87 -7.27 -6.07
CA ALA A 340 20.50 -8.60 -6.56
C ALA A 340 20.94 -8.82 -8.02
N GLN A 341 20.77 -7.85 -8.90
CA GLN A 341 21.24 -7.92 -10.28
C GLN A 341 22.76 -8.04 -10.37
N ALA A 342 23.51 -7.30 -9.55
CA ALA A 342 24.96 -7.41 -9.50
C ALA A 342 25.38 -8.83 -9.05
N ARG A 343 24.74 -9.36 -8.03
CA ARG A 343 24.96 -10.73 -7.55
C ARG A 343 24.72 -11.78 -8.65
N LEU A 344 23.61 -11.66 -9.39
CA LEU A 344 23.31 -12.57 -10.51
C LEU A 344 24.30 -12.46 -11.66
N ALA A 345 24.89 -11.28 -11.85
CA ALA A 345 25.97 -11.06 -12.81
C ALA A 345 27.36 -11.47 -12.26
N ASN A 346 27.42 -12.09 -11.08
CA ASN A 346 28.64 -12.45 -10.36
C ASN A 346 29.59 -11.25 -10.15
N LYS A 347 29.01 -10.09 -9.80
CA LYS A 347 29.71 -8.82 -9.55
C LYS A 347 29.37 -8.30 -8.15
N PRO A 348 30.31 -7.60 -7.49
CA PRO A 348 30.00 -6.91 -6.26
C PRO A 348 28.98 -5.77 -6.50
N ALA A 349 28.16 -5.47 -5.51
CA ALA A 349 27.27 -4.32 -5.57
C ALA A 349 28.08 -3.03 -5.79
N GLY A 350 27.77 -2.31 -6.86
CA GLY A 350 28.46 -1.09 -7.24
C GLY A 350 28.15 0.08 -6.30
N PHE A 351 28.89 1.19 -6.45
CA PHE A 351 28.72 2.39 -5.62
C PHE A 351 27.27 2.91 -5.61
N ILE A 352 26.62 2.94 -6.79
CA ILE A 352 25.23 3.43 -6.95
C ILE A 352 24.26 2.54 -6.15
N ALA A 353 24.36 1.22 -6.28
CA ALA A 353 23.53 0.27 -5.55
C ALA A 353 23.70 0.44 -4.03
N ARG A 354 24.93 0.53 -3.56
CA ARG A 354 25.26 0.77 -2.13
C ARG A 354 24.73 2.10 -1.61
N ARG A 355 24.80 3.17 -2.41
CA ARG A 355 24.26 4.48 -2.06
C ARG A 355 22.74 4.46 -1.99
N SER A 356 22.10 3.81 -2.97
CA SER A 356 20.66 3.60 -3.01
C SER A 356 20.20 2.75 -1.82
N ASN A 357 20.90 1.66 -1.48
CA ASN A 357 20.61 0.87 -0.29
C ASN A 357 20.67 1.69 1.00
N LYS A 358 21.70 2.54 1.19
CA LYS A 358 21.78 3.43 2.35
C LYS A 358 20.56 4.34 2.45
N PHE A 359 20.04 4.81 1.32
CA PHE A 359 18.84 5.65 1.29
C PHE A 359 17.58 4.87 1.63
N TRP A 360 17.39 3.67 1.08
CA TRP A 360 16.14 2.90 1.22
C TRP A 360 16.09 1.99 2.46
N ILE A 361 17.21 1.39 2.83
CA ILE A 361 17.27 0.39 3.92
C ILE A 361 18.26 0.75 5.04
N GLY A 362 18.88 1.94 4.98
CA GLY A 362 19.75 2.47 6.02
C GLY A 362 21.15 1.84 6.08
N GLN A 363 21.49 0.93 5.18
CA GLN A 363 22.77 0.23 5.13
C GLN A 363 23.20 -0.07 3.68
N PRO A 364 24.52 -0.27 3.39
CA PRO A 364 25.01 -0.36 2.03
C PRO A 364 24.68 -1.65 1.30
N LEU A 365 24.36 -2.70 2.01
CA LEU A 365 24.05 -4.05 1.48
C LEU A 365 22.85 -4.62 2.22
N LEU A 366 22.16 -5.59 1.62
CA LEU A 366 21.16 -6.40 2.31
C LEU A 366 21.79 -7.12 3.50
N PRO A 367 21.05 -7.32 4.61
CA PRO A 367 21.57 -8.00 5.78
C PRO A 367 21.86 -9.48 5.52
N PHE A 368 22.61 -10.10 6.44
CA PHE A 368 22.96 -11.53 6.41
C PHE A 368 23.83 -11.92 5.21
N ASN A 369 24.61 -11.00 4.65
CA ASN A 369 25.71 -11.35 3.75
C ASN A 369 26.77 -12.13 4.56
N GLU A 370 27.17 -13.27 4.06
CA GLU A 370 28.32 -14.05 4.52
C GLU A 370 29.60 -13.50 3.92
#